data_633c99d73b48b14615a6f69ea1e03505
#
_entry.id   633c99d73b48b14615a6f69ea1e03505
#
_cell.length_a   1.000
_cell.length_b   1.000
_cell.length_c   1.000
_cell.angle_alpha   90.00
_cell.angle_beta   90.00
_cell.angle_gamma   90.00
#
_symmetry.space_group_name_H-M   'P 1'
#
loop_
_entity.id
_entity.type
_entity.pdbx_description
1 polymer ?
#
loop_
_entity_poly.entity_id
_entity_poly.type
_entity_poly.pdbx_seq_one_letter_code
_entity_poly.pdbx_strand_id
1 'polypeptide(L)'
;GKKNKKILAISIDLKGACKLSYFFKDFPNRSFEVGIAEANAIGIATGLSFDGFRPFVASFGSFLTGKNTEIRNSICYNNASVVVVGTHCGLIGSDGATQSALQDLSIMRSMPYFEVFQPCTPLDTKEIIKYVCKSKKPTYLRIARNEIPEFLNKSYKFKIGIPNEIIKGKKKLIISSGAMVYNCFKAIKELKKSNYGLLNISSIKPLNIKSLISK
;
A
#
# COMPACT_ATOMS: atom_id res chain seq x y z
N GLY A 1 3.49 -14.60 7.45
CA GLY A 1 2.87 -15.72 8.17
C GLY A 1 3.83 -16.45 9.10
N LYS A 2 4.94 -17.01 8.59
CA LYS A 2 5.87 -17.85 9.40
C LYS A 2 6.45 -17.15 10.61
N LYS A 3 6.90 -15.88 10.45
CA LYS A 3 7.58 -15.11 11.53
C LYS A 3 6.63 -14.43 12.51
N ASN A 4 5.35 -14.29 12.20
CA ASN A 4 4.38 -13.64 13.07
C ASN A 4 3.03 -14.38 12.99
N LYS A 5 2.68 -15.06 14.07
CA LYS A 5 1.43 -15.84 14.18
C LYS A 5 0.18 -14.95 14.30
N LYS A 6 0.35 -13.67 14.62
CA LYS A 6 -0.75 -12.69 14.72
C LYS A 6 -1.26 -12.19 13.37
N ILE A 7 -0.54 -12.44 12.28
CA ILE A 7 -0.96 -12.02 10.93
C ILE A 7 -2.08 -12.92 10.43
N LEU A 8 -3.19 -12.29 10.01
CA LEU A 8 -4.35 -12.92 9.39
C LEU A 8 -4.56 -12.34 7.99
N ALA A 9 -5.16 -13.10 7.09
CA ALA A 9 -5.55 -12.63 5.75
C ALA A 9 -7.06 -12.79 5.56
N ILE A 10 -7.71 -11.73 5.07
CA ILE A 10 -9.14 -11.71 4.76
C ILE A 10 -9.29 -11.36 3.29
N SER A 11 -9.94 -12.24 2.54
CA SER A 11 -10.28 -12.06 1.14
C SER A 11 -11.78 -11.79 1.00
N ILE A 12 -12.14 -11.05 -0.04
CA ILE A 12 -13.50 -10.64 -0.37
C ILE A 12 -13.79 -11.14 -1.80
N ASP A 13 -13.81 -12.45 -1.97
CA ASP A 13 -13.95 -13.16 -3.25
C ASP A 13 -12.89 -12.80 -4.31
N LEU A 14 -11.76 -12.25 -3.87
CA LEU A 14 -10.66 -11.79 -4.73
C LEU A 14 -9.30 -12.42 -4.36
N LYS A 15 -9.33 -13.60 -3.73
CA LYS A 15 -8.13 -14.32 -3.27
C LYS A 15 -7.04 -14.43 -4.35
N GLY A 16 -7.42 -14.81 -5.57
CA GLY A 16 -6.51 -14.94 -6.70
C GLY A 16 -5.98 -13.59 -7.19
N ALA A 17 -6.87 -12.64 -7.45
CA ALA A 17 -6.55 -11.32 -7.98
C ALA A 17 -5.67 -10.51 -7.01
N CYS A 18 -5.95 -10.59 -5.71
CA CYS A 18 -5.16 -9.93 -4.65
C CYS A 18 -3.90 -10.72 -4.24
N LYS A 19 -3.57 -11.83 -4.93
CA LYS A 19 -2.37 -12.66 -4.67
C LYS A 19 -2.30 -13.23 -3.24
N LEU A 20 -3.45 -13.51 -2.62
CA LEU A 20 -3.54 -14.11 -1.28
C LEU A 20 -3.42 -15.64 -1.29
N SER A 21 -3.50 -16.29 -2.45
CA SER A 21 -3.56 -17.77 -2.59
C SER A 21 -2.41 -18.48 -1.86
N TYR A 22 -1.19 -17.91 -1.90
CA TYR A 22 -0.06 -18.51 -1.17
C TYR A 22 -0.23 -18.47 0.34
N PHE A 23 -0.76 -17.36 0.88
CA PHE A 23 -1.01 -17.26 2.32
C PHE A 23 -2.14 -18.22 2.75
N PHE A 24 -3.20 -18.29 1.98
CA PHE A 24 -4.32 -19.21 2.23
C PHE A 24 -3.88 -20.69 2.21
N LYS A 25 -2.99 -21.06 1.28
CA LYS A 25 -2.42 -22.40 1.21
C LYS A 25 -1.55 -22.73 2.42
N ASP A 26 -0.63 -21.81 2.78
CA ASP A 26 0.35 -22.03 3.85
C ASP A 26 -0.25 -21.88 5.25
N PHE A 27 -1.31 -21.09 5.41
CA PHE A 27 -1.92 -20.73 6.69
C PHE A 27 -3.45 -20.77 6.65
N PRO A 28 -4.10 -21.92 6.36
CA PRO A 28 -5.55 -22.00 6.20
C PRO A 28 -6.31 -21.54 7.45
N ASN A 29 -5.84 -21.89 8.67
CA ASN A 29 -6.46 -21.48 9.93
C ASN A 29 -6.28 -19.99 10.28
N ARG A 30 -5.62 -19.21 9.42
CA ARG A 30 -5.42 -17.76 9.57
C ARG A 30 -5.88 -17.01 8.33
N SER A 31 -6.71 -17.65 7.52
CA SER A 31 -7.20 -17.14 6.25
C SER A 31 -8.72 -17.22 6.24
N PHE A 32 -9.36 -16.12 5.89
CA PHE A 32 -10.82 -15.98 5.90
C PHE A 32 -11.29 -15.52 4.53
N GLU A 33 -12.20 -16.27 3.92
CA GLU A 33 -12.93 -15.86 2.74
C GLU A 33 -14.35 -15.46 3.16
N VAL A 34 -14.74 -14.23 2.91
CA VAL A 34 -16.01 -13.68 3.41
C VAL A 34 -17.03 -13.41 2.30
N GLY A 35 -16.71 -13.79 1.06
CA GLY A 35 -17.53 -13.48 -0.11
C GLY A 35 -17.50 -11.99 -0.48
N ILE A 36 -18.38 -11.56 -1.38
CA ILE A 36 -18.49 -10.17 -1.85
C ILE A 36 -19.15 -9.31 -0.76
N ALA A 37 -18.42 -9.04 0.33
CA ALA A 37 -18.95 -8.40 1.54
C ALA A 37 -17.91 -7.50 2.23
N GLU A 38 -17.53 -6.39 1.59
CA GLU A 38 -16.48 -5.48 2.06
C GLU A 38 -16.74 -4.92 3.46
N ALA A 39 -17.98 -4.50 3.73
CA ALA A 39 -18.35 -3.97 5.05
C ALA A 39 -18.19 -5.02 6.15
N ASN A 40 -18.60 -6.26 5.87
CA ASN A 40 -18.44 -7.39 6.79
C ASN A 40 -16.94 -7.71 7.02
N ALA A 41 -16.13 -7.74 5.96
CA ALA A 41 -14.69 -7.94 6.07
C ALA A 41 -14.00 -6.89 6.96
N ILE A 42 -14.40 -5.61 6.84
CA ILE A 42 -13.92 -4.50 7.67
C ILE A 42 -14.31 -4.73 9.13
N GLY A 43 -15.56 -5.12 9.41
CA GLY A 43 -16.04 -5.42 10.75
C GLY A 43 -15.29 -6.60 11.40
N ILE A 44 -15.15 -7.71 10.67
CA ILE A 44 -14.40 -8.90 11.11
C ILE A 44 -12.95 -8.52 11.43
N ALA A 45 -12.27 -7.80 10.52
CA ALA A 45 -10.90 -7.37 10.72
C ALA A 45 -10.75 -6.48 11.96
N THR A 46 -11.71 -5.58 12.18
CA THR A 46 -11.70 -4.70 13.35
C THR A 46 -11.82 -5.49 14.63
N GLY A 47 -12.79 -6.42 14.73
CA GLY A 47 -12.95 -7.30 15.90
C GLY A 47 -11.70 -8.13 16.19
N LEU A 48 -11.15 -8.79 15.16
CA LEU A 48 -9.91 -9.57 15.30
C LEU A 48 -8.69 -8.71 15.73
N SER A 49 -8.68 -7.43 15.37
CA SER A 49 -7.61 -6.53 15.80
C SER A 49 -7.67 -6.22 17.30
N PHE A 50 -8.84 -6.20 17.90
CA PHE A 50 -9.02 -6.00 19.34
C PHE A 50 -8.53 -7.21 20.14
N ASP A 51 -8.61 -8.42 19.56
CA ASP A 51 -8.02 -9.64 20.12
C ASP A 51 -6.49 -9.73 19.91
N GLY A 52 -5.88 -8.62 19.46
CA GLY A 52 -4.43 -8.50 19.30
C GLY A 52 -3.88 -9.15 18.04
N PHE A 53 -4.71 -9.47 17.04
CA PHE A 53 -4.26 -9.87 15.71
C PHE A 53 -3.93 -8.67 14.83
N ARG A 54 -3.25 -8.93 13.71
CA ARG A 54 -2.96 -7.96 12.66
C ARG A 54 -3.58 -8.43 11.34
N PRO A 55 -4.88 -8.21 11.12
CA PRO A 55 -5.56 -8.63 9.91
C PRO A 55 -5.14 -7.78 8.71
N PHE A 56 -4.97 -8.43 7.56
CA PHE A 56 -4.82 -7.84 6.24
C PHE A 56 -6.09 -8.11 5.44
N VAL A 57 -6.87 -7.07 5.17
CA VAL A 57 -8.08 -7.12 4.34
C VAL A 57 -7.70 -6.67 2.95
N ALA A 58 -7.85 -7.52 1.95
CA ALA A 58 -7.45 -7.20 0.58
C ALA A 58 -8.64 -7.30 -0.40
N SER A 59 -8.80 -6.24 -1.19
CA SER A 59 -9.76 -6.14 -2.29
C SER A 59 -9.25 -5.13 -3.31
N PHE A 60 -10.03 -4.86 -4.36
CA PHE A 60 -9.74 -3.74 -5.25
C PHE A 60 -9.94 -2.41 -4.51
N GLY A 61 -9.07 -1.46 -4.79
CA GLY A 61 -9.12 -0.16 -4.14
C GLY A 61 -10.45 0.58 -4.38
N SER A 62 -11.07 0.40 -5.55
CA SER A 62 -12.39 0.95 -5.89
C SER A 62 -13.50 0.44 -4.96
N PHE A 63 -13.50 -0.86 -4.63
CA PHE A 63 -14.51 -1.46 -3.75
C PHE A 63 -14.31 -1.03 -2.31
N LEU A 64 -13.06 -0.98 -1.85
CA LEU A 64 -12.72 -0.52 -0.50
C LEU A 64 -13.04 0.97 -0.29
N THR A 65 -12.81 1.83 -1.29
CA THR A 65 -13.15 3.25 -1.18
C THR A 65 -14.66 3.49 -1.12
N GLY A 66 -15.46 2.62 -1.73
CA GLY A 66 -16.91 2.62 -1.57
C GLY A 66 -17.39 2.34 -0.14
N LYS A 67 -16.51 1.84 0.73
CA LYS A 67 -16.76 1.55 2.15
C LYS A 67 -15.97 2.49 3.08
N ASN A 68 -15.79 3.74 2.65
CA ASN A 68 -15.01 4.72 3.41
C ASN A 68 -15.60 5.01 4.80
N THR A 69 -16.92 4.99 4.94
CA THR A 69 -17.61 5.22 6.23
C THR A 69 -17.31 4.09 7.21
N GLU A 70 -17.38 2.83 6.78
CA GLU A 70 -17.04 1.66 7.60
C GLU A 70 -15.57 1.67 7.99
N ILE A 71 -14.67 1.99 7.07
CA ILE A 71 -13.25 2.12 7.36
C ILE A 71 -13.00 3.22 8.39
N ARG A 72 -13.63 4.40 8.19
CA ARG A 72 -13.48 5.53 9.11
C ARG A 72 -13.98 5.19 10.52
N ASN A 73 -15.18 4.62 10.62
CA ASN A 73 -15.84 4.41 11.92
C ASN A 73 -15.29 3.18 12.64
N SER A 74 -15.11 2.06 11.93
CA SER A 74 -14.66 0.82 12.57
C SER A 74 -13.15 0.80 12.77
N ILE A 75 -12.36 1.17 11.76
CA ILE A 75 -10.89 1.04 11.81
C ILE A 75 -10.25 2.31 12.36
N CYS A 76 -10.52 3.47 11.73
CA CYS A 76 -9.76 4.69 12.03
C CYS A 76 -10.16 5.30 13.37
N TYR A 77 -11.46 5.46 13.64
CA TYR A 77 -11.96 6.03 14.89
C TYR A 77 -11.47 5.24 16.12
N ASN A 78 -11.45 3.92 16.00
CA ASN A 78 -10.99 3.02 17.06
C ASN A 78 -9.47 2.80 17.06
N ASN A 79 -8.72 3.44 16.15
CA ASN A 79 -7.29 3.21 15.97
C ASN A 79 -6.94 1.70 15.87
N ALA A 80 -7.81 0.94 15.20
CA ALA A 80 -7.72 -0.51 15.12
C ALA A 80 -6.52 -0.97 14.28
N SER A 81 -5.82 -2.00 14.75
CA SER A 81 -4.60 -2.52 14.13
C SER A 81 -4.89 -3.33 12.86
N VAL A 82 -5.54 -2.74 11.88
CA VAL A 82 -5.93 -3.37 10.61
C VAL A 82 -5.09 -2.83 9.45
N VAL A 83 -4.75 -3.70 8.50
CA VAL A 83 -4.13 -3.33 7.22
C VAL A 83 -5.17 -3.52 6.11
N VAL A 84 -5.57 -2.42 5.50
CA VAL A 84 -6.45 -2.39 4.33
C VAL A 84 -5.56 -2.35 3.08
N VAL A 85 -5.64 -3.39 2.25
CA VAL A 85 -4.81 -3.51 1.03
C VAL A 85 -5.69 -3.25 -0.19
N GLY A 86 -5.53 -2.09 -0.79
CA GLY A 86 -6.18 -1.73 -2.06
C GLY A 86 -5.29 -2.14 -3.23
N THR A 87 -5.75 -3.10 -4.03
CA THR A 87 -5.10 -3.49 -5.28
C THR A 87 -5.80 -2.84 -6.48
N HIS A 88 -5.25 -2.97 -7.68
CA HIS A 88 -5.83 -2.44 -8.92
C HIS A 88 -6.10 -0.93 -8.85
N CYS A 89 -5.21 -0.18 -8.22
CA CYS A 89 -5.36 1.25 -8.00
C CYS A 89 -4.72 2.07 -9.12
N GLY A 90 -5.39 3.15 -9.49
CA GLY A 90 -5.03 4.02 -10.61
C GLY A 90 -5.70 3.60 -11.92
N LEU A 91 -5.16 4.06 -13.06
CA LEU A 91 -5.60 3.65 -14.39
C LEU A 91 -5.04 2.26 -14.70
N ILE A 92 -5.88 1.25 -14.62
CA ILE A 92 -5.46 -0.16 -14.64
C ILE A 92 -5.72 -0.90 -15.93
N GLY A 93 -6.30 -0.24 -16.93
CA GLY A 93 -6.48 -0.78 -18.28
C GLY A 93 -7.69 -1.70 -18.42
N SER A 94 -7.45 -2.98 -18.72
CA SER A 94 -8.48 -3.92 -19.21
C SER A 94 -9.65 -4.24 -18.29
N ASP A 95 -9.54 -4.00 -16.98
CA ASP A 95 -10.62 -4.29 -16.04
C ASP A 95 -11.76 -3.26 -16.05
N GLY A 96 -11.56 -2.12 -16.75
CA GLY A 96 -12.54 -1.08 -16.94
C GLY A 96 -12.61 -0.03 -15.83
N ALA A 97 -13.40 1.01 -16.08
CA ALA A 97 -13.48 2.20 -15.22
C ALA A 97 -14.02 1.90 -13.82
N THR A 98 -14.96 0.96 -13.69
CA THR A 98 -15.60 0.63 -12.42
C THR A 98 -14.65 -0.06 -11.44
N GLN A 99 -13.57 -0.68 -11.92
CA GLN A 99 -12.53 -1.34 -11.13
C GLN A 99 -11.35 -0.41 -10.82
N SER A 100 -11.24 0.73 -11.51
CA SER A 100 -10.15 1.68 -11.35
C SER A 100 -10.33 2.54 -10.12
N ALA A 101 -9.46 2.40 -9.12
CA ALA A 101 -9.48 3.24 -7.92
C ALA A 101 -8.69 4.54 -8.18
N LEU A 102 -9.38 5.60 -8.56
CA LEU A 102 -8.77 6.91 -8.83
C LEU A 102 -8.74 7.82 -7.60
N GLN A 103 -9.66 7.64 -6.67
CA GLN A 103 -9.88 8.50 -5.50
C GLN A 103 -9.28 7.93 -4.21
N ASP A 104 -8.75 6.72 -4.26
CA ASP A 104 -8.35 5.94 -3.09
C ASP A 104 -7.33 6.67 -2.22
N LEU A 105 -6.30 7.28 -2.80
CA LEU A 105 -5.32 8.04 -2.03
C LEU A 105 -5.93 9.26 -1.32
N SER A 106 -6.81 10.00 -1.98
CA SER A 106 -7.47 11.17 -1.39
C SER A 106 -8.33 10.77 -0.20
N ILE A 107 -9.15 9.74 -0.38
CA ILE A 107 -10.05 9.22 0.67
C ILE A 107 -9.24 8.66 1.85
N MET A 108 -8.31 7.75 1.59
CA MET A 108 -7.55 7.08 2.66
C MET A 108 -6.60 8.03 3.37
N ARG A 109 -6.03 9.02 2.66
CA ARG A 109 -5.16 10.04 3.26
C ARG A 109 -5.92 10.97 4.20
N SER A 110 -7.20 11.25 3.94
CA SER A 110 -8.04 12.10 4.81
C SER A 110 -8.45 11.42 6.13
N MET A 111 -8.39 10.07 6.21
CA MET A 111 -8.78 9.32 7.40
C MET A 111 -7.87 9.63 8.61
N PRO A 112 -8.41 9.82 9.83
CA PRO A 112 -7.60 10.02 11.02
C PRO A 112 -6.78 8.76 11.34
N TYR A 113 -5.58 8.94 11.93
CA TYR A 113 -4.65 7.89 12.37
C TYR A 113 -4.15 6.94 11.28
N PHE A 114 -4.69 6.98 10.08
CA PHE A 114 -4.36 6.06 9.00
C PHE A 114 -2.97 6.32 8.43
N GLU A 115 -2.12 5.30 8.43
CA GLU A 115 -0.88 5.32 7.65
C GLU A 115 -1.20 4.94 6.21
N VAL A 116 -0.61 5.63 5.23
CA VAL A 116 -0.88 5.39 3.80
C VAL A 116 0.44 5.18 3.08
N PHE A 117 0.60 4.01 2.47
CA PHE A 117 1.81 3.63 1.75
C PHE A 117 1.51 3.20 0.32
N GLN A 118 2.41 3.58 -0.59
CA GLN A 118 2.37 3.21 -2.01
C GLN A 118 3.77 2.81 -2.48
N PRO A 119 4.14 1.53 -2.43
CA PRO A 119 5.44 1.05 -2.87
C PRO A 119 5.64 1.19 -4.38
N CYS A 120 6.90 1.35 -4.79
CA CYS A 120 7.29 1.52 -6.19
C CYS A 120 7.99 0.30 -6.80
N THR A 121 8.44 -0.67 -5.99
CA THR A 121 9.12 -1.89 -6.45
C THR A 121 8.81 -3.09 -5.54
N PRO A 122 9.15 -4.33 -5.95
CA PRO A 122 9.06 -5.50 -5.07
C PRO A 122 9.87 -5.35 -3.77
N LEU A 123 11.09 -4.78 -3.83
CA LEU A 123 11.91 -4.55 -2.64
C LEU A 123 11.28 -3.52 -1.70
N ASP A 124 10.78 -2.41 -2.25
CA ASP A 124 10.07 -1.38 -1.48
C ASP A 124 8.82 -1.96 -0.81
N THR A 125 8.03 -2.76 -1.54
CA THR A 125 6.87 -3.49 -0.99
C THR A 125 7.29 -4.39 0.18
N LYS A 126 8.35 -5.16 0.02
CA LYS A 126 8.88 -6.07 1.05
C LYS A 126 9.31 -5.31 2.31
N GLU A 127 9.98 -4.18 2.16
CA GLU A 127 10.45 -3.37 3.28
C GLU A 127 9.27 -2.69 4.00
N ILE A 128 8.28 -2.15 3.25
CA ILE A 128 7.05 -1.60 3.81
C ILE A 128 6.26 -2.67 4.57
N ILE A 129 6.10 -3.87 4.02
CA ILE A 129 5.42 -4.99 4.70
C ILE A 129 6.13 -5.36 6.00
N LYS A 130 7.46 -5.32 6.06
CA LYS A 130 8.20 -5.55 7.31
C LYS A 130 7.87 -4.52 8.38
N TYR A 131 7.73 -3.25 7.98
CA TYR A 131 7.29 -2.17 8.86
C TYR A 131 5.84 -2.37 9.30
N VAL A 132 4.93 -2.55 8.35
CA VAL A 132 3.49 -2.71 8.57
C VAL A 132 3.16 -3.89 9.48
N CYS A 133 3.88 -5.00 9.37
CA CYS A 133 3.71 -6.16 10.26
C CYS A 133 4.09 -5.90 11.72
N LYS A 134 4.84 -4.82 12.00
CA LYS A 134 5.25 -4.41 13.36
C LYS A 134 4.45 -3.21 13.87
N SER A 135 3.96 -2.36 12.96
CA SER A 135 3.09 -1.23 13.30
C SER A 135 1.78 -1.72 13.88
N LYS A 136 1.26 -0.97 14.88
CA LYS A 136 -0.08 -1.20 15.44
C LYS A 136 -1.10 -0.20 14.89
N LYS A 137 -0.68 0.75 14.06
CA LYS A 137 -1.57 1.76 13.49
C LYS A 137 -2.40 1.21 12.34
N PRO A 138 -3.63 1.70 12.16
CA PRO A 138 -4.38 1.40 10.96
C PRO A 138 -3.61 1.84 9.72
N THR A 139 -3.62 1.00 8.68
CA THR A 139 -2.77 1.20 7.51
C THR A 139 -3.54 0.95 6.23
N TYR A 140 -3.41 1.83 5.25
CA TYR A 140 -3.76 1.59 3.86
C TYR A 140 -2.50 1.31 3.05
N LEU A 141 -2.48 0.17 2.38
CA LEU A 141 -1.40 -0.23 1.49
C LEU A 141 -1.93 -0.28 0.05
N ARG A 142 -1.46 0.64 -0.78
CA ARG A 142 -1.85 0.76 -2.19
C ARG A 142 -0.92 -0.05 -3.07
N ILE A 143 -1.46 -1.05 -3.76
CA ILE A 143 -0.68 -1.94 -4.63
C ILE A 143 -1.12 -1.79 -6.09
N ALA A 144 -0.14 -1.63 -6.97
CA ALA A 144 -0.38 -1.62 -8.42
C ALA A 144 -0.81 -3.02 -8.91
N ARG A 145 -1.56 -3.06 -10.03
CA ARG A 145 -1.92 -4.30 -10.71
C ARG A 145 -0.75 -4.89 -11.49
N ASN A 146 -0.05 -4.01 -12.22
CA ASN A 146 1.02 -4.43 -13.13
C ASN A 146 2.29 -4.76 -12.37
N GLU A 147 3.04 -5.71 -12.89
CA GLU A 147 4.38 -6.02 -12.42
C GLU A 147 5.32 -4.85 -12.70
N ILE A 148 6.13 -4.51 -11.70
CA ILE A 148 7.13 -3.45 -11.80
C ILE A 148 8.48 -4.09 -11.60
N PRO A 149 9.45 -3.88 -12.51
CA PRO A 149 10.81 -4.40 -12.34
C PRO A 149 11.48 -3.84 -11.08
N GLU A 150 12.41 -4.59 -10.54
CA GLU A 150 13.26 -4.10 -9.45
C GLU A 150 14.35 -3.19 -10.02
N PHE A 151 14.41 -1.95 -9.54
CA PHE A 151 15.43 -0.97 -9.95
C PHE A 151 16.07 -0.23 -8.75
N LEU A 152 15.61 -0.54 -7.53
CA LEU A 152 16.23 0.01 -6.33
C LEU A 152 17.51 -0.75 -5.96
N ASN A 153 18.44 -0.06 -5.30
CA ASN A 153 19.62 -0.71 -4.77
C ASN A 153 19.25 -1.76 -3.71
N LYS A 154 19.92 -2.91 -3.72
CA LYS A 154 19.70 -4.01 -2.76
C LYS A 154 19.86 -3.60 -1.29
N SER A 155 20.61 -2.53 -1.03
CA SER A 155 20.82 -1.96 0.31
C SER A 155 19.64 -1.07 0.76
N TYR A 156 18.66 -0.82 -0.11
CA TYR A 156 17.51 0.03 0.22
C TYR A 156 16.79 -0.48 1.48
N LYS A 157 16.43 0.48 2.34
CA LYS A 157 15.61 0.26 3.53
C LYS A 157 14.52 1.32 3.60
N PHE A 158 13.29 0.88 3.76
CA PHE A 158 12.18 1.78 3.99
C PHE A 158 12.31 2.51 5.33
N LYS A 159 12.10 3.82 5.30
CA LYS A 159 12.00 4.68 6.49
C LYS A 159 10.70 5.46 6.41
N ILE A 160 9.82 5.27 7.42
CA ILE A 160 8.52 5.93 7.45
C ILE A 160 8.65 7.46 7.34
N GLY A 161 7.87 8.05 6.47
CA GLY A 161 7.83 9.49 6.24
C GLY A 161 9.01 10.05 5.44
N ILE A 162 10.06 9.28 5.18
CA ILE A 162 11.27 9.78 4.53
C ILE A 162 11.25 9.45 3.03
N PRO A 163 11.31 10.46 2.15
CA PRO A 163 11.47 10.24 0.72
C PRO A 163 12.78 9.52 0.39
N ASN A 164 12.73 8.59 -0.57
CA ASN A 164 13.92 7.90 -1.08
C ASN A 164 14.43 8.59 -2.34
N GLU A 165 15.67 9.10 -2.29
CA GLU A 165 16.36 9.69 -3.44
C GLU A 165 16.93 8.58 -4.32
N ILE A 166 16.31 8.35 -5.49
CA ILE A 166 16.70 7.32 -6.46
C ILE A 166 17.77 7.85 -7.41
N ILE A 167 17.59 9.09 -7.88
CA ILE A 167 18.54 9.79 -8.73
C ILE A 167 18.78 11.17 -8.13
N LYS A 168 20.05 11.51 -7.89
CA LYS A 168 20.45 12.84 -7.46
C LYS A 168 20.48 13.78 -8.66
N GLY A 169 19.68 14.83 -8.60
CA GLY A 169 19.63 15.88 -9.64
C GLY A 169 20.34 17.16 -9.23
N LYS A 170 20.60 18.03 -10.22
CA LYS A 170 21.26 19.32 -9.99
C LYS A 170 20.32 20.53 -10.10
N LYS A 171 19.29 20.46 -10.94
CA LYS A 171 18.44 21.63 -11.27
C LYS A 171 16.95 21.38 -11.21
N LYS A 172 16.50 20.15 -11.40
CA LYS A 172 15.08 19.77 -11.47
C LYS A 172 14.86 18.51 -10.66
N LEU A 173 13.75 18.45 -9.93
CA LEU A 173 13.40 17.33 -9.09
C LEU A 173 12.03 16.79 -9.53
N ILE A 174 11.99 15.52 -9.87
CA ILE A 174 10.74 14.78 -10.09
C ILE A 174 10.39 14.05 -8.80
N ILE A 175 9.19 14.28 -8.30
CA ILE A 175 8.65 13.60 -7.13
C ILE A 175 7.54 12.68 -7.60
N SER A 176 7.63 11.40 -7.28
CA SER A 176 6.69 10.39 -7.73
C SER A 176 6.46 9.33 -6.67
N SER A 177 5.44 8.49 -6.85
CA SER A 177 5.12 7.34 -5.99
C SER A 177 4.54 6.18 -6.79
N GLY A 178 4.64 4.96 -6.24
CA GLY A 178 4.10 3.77 -6.86
C GLY A 178 4.68 3.46 -8.24
N ALA A 179 3.85 2.90 -9.12
CA ALA A 179 4.27 2.45 -10.46
C ALA A 179 4.90 3.54 -11.32
N MET A 180 4.45 4.80 -11.17
CA MET A 180 4.96 5.92 -11.96
C MET A 180 6.43 6.24 -11.72
N VAL A 181 6.98 5.84 -10.57
CA VAL A 181 8.42 6.03 -10.28
C VAL A 181 9.29 5.32 -11.32
N TYR A 182 8.88 4.10 -11.75
CA TYR A 182 9.61 3.38 -12.79
C TYR A 182 9.58 4.10 -14.14
N ASN A 183 8.42 4.65 -14.52
CA ASN A 183 8.30 5.43 -15.76
C ASN A 183 9.16 6.70 -15.72
N CYS A 184 9.17 7.41 -14.58
CA CYS A 184 10.06 8.56 -14.39
C CYS A 184 11.54 8.16 -14.46
N PHE A 185 11.90 7.03 -13.83
CA PHE A 185 13.26 6.49 -13.85
C PHE A 185 13.72 6.19 -15.29
N LYS A 186 12.89 5.52 -16.09
CA LYS A 186 13.17 5.25 -17.50
C LYS A 186 13.35 6.54 -18.30
N ALA A 187 12.40 7.46 -18.21
CA ALA A 187 12.46 8.72 -18.95
C ALA A 187 13.73 9.53 -18.64
N ILE A 188 14.15 9.60 -17.38
CA ILE A 188 15.39 10.29 -17.00
C ILE A 188 16.61 9.60 -17.62
N LYS A 189 16.65 8.27 -17.64
CA LYS A 189 17.72 7.48 -18.24
C LYS A 189 17.81 7.69 -19.76
N GLU A 190 16.67 7.68 -20.44
CA GLU A 190 16.58 7.89 -21.90
C GLU A 190 17.01 9.31 -22.31
N LEU A 191 16.67 10.33 -21.52
CA LEU A 191 17.07 11.70 -21.77
C LEU A 191 18.58 11.94 -21.66
N LYS A 192 19.34 11.02 -21.08
CA LYS A 192 20.80 11.11 -20.85
C LYS A 192 21.25 12.45 -20.22
N LYS A 193 20.36 13.16 -19.53
CA LYS A 193 20.61 14.47 -18.94
C LYS A 193 20.72 14.36 -17.42
N SER A 194 21.87 14.73 -16.89
CA SER A 194 22.18 14.68 -15.45
C SER A 194 21.50 15.73 -14.57
N ASN A 195 20.57 16.54 -15.15
CA ASN A 195 19.97 17.68 -14.47
C ASN A 195 18.72 17.32 -13.66
N TYR A 196 18.17 16.11 -13.85
CA TYR A 196 16.94 15.66 -13.19
C TYR A 196 17.26 14.77 -12.01
N GLY A 197 16.68 15.07 -10.86
CA GLY A 197 16.60 14.17 -9.71
C GLY A 197 15.29 13.42 -9.71
N LEU A 198 15.25 12.28 -8.99
CA LEU A 198 14.05 11.49 -8.78
C LEU A 198 13.93 11.11 -7.31
N LEU A 199 12.82 11.53 -6.68
CA LEU A 199 12.41 11.12 -5.35
C LEU A 199 11.22 10.16 -5.45
N ASN A 200 11.29 9.06 -4.73
CA ASN A 200 10.16 8.20 -4.46
C ASN A 200 9.56 8.52 -3.08
N ILE A 201 8.25 8.79 -3.05
CA ILE A 201 7.47 8.97 -1.82
C ILE A 201 6.58 7.74 -1.62
N SER A 202 7.13 6.67 -1.04
CA SER A 202 6.34 5.47 -0.70
C SER A 202 5.47 5.70 0.54
N SER A 203 5.88 6.57 1.45
CA SER A 203 5.09 6.99 2.62
C SER A 203 4.32 8.26 2.28
N ILE A 204 3.05 8.07 1.88
CA ILE A 204 2.15 9.18 1.54
C ILE A 204 1.67 9.88 2.82
N LYS A 205 1.45 9.08 3.88
CA LYS A 205 1.08 9.54 5.22
C LYS A 205 1.62 8.56 6.27
N PRO A 206 2.45 9.02 7.21
CA PRO A 206 2.98 10.38 7.33
C PRO A 206 4.01 10.71 6.25
N LEU A 207 4.21 12.00 5.99
CA LEU A 207 5.29 12.52 5.17
C LEU A 207 6.09 13.56 5.98
N ASN A 208 7.39 13.39 6.07
CA ASN A 208 8.28 14.34 6.71
C ASN A 208 8.59 15.48 5.74
N ILE A 209 7.87 16.57 5.87
CA ILE A 209 8.00 17.75 4.99
C ILE A 209 9.40 18.37 5.07
N LYS A 210 10.03 18.41 6.25
CA LYS A 210 11.41 18.93 6.40
C LYS A 210 12.39 18.09 5.58
N SER A 211 12.26 16.76 5.64
CA SER A 211 13.09 15.85 4.84
C SER A 211 12.82 15.96 3.33
N LEU A 212 11.61 16.32 2.92
CA LEU A 212 11.28 16.55 1.51
C LEU A 212 11.90 17.87 1.01
N ILE A 213 11.78 18.95 1.77
CA ILE A 213 12.29 20.28 1.39
C ILE A 213 13.83 20.31 1.35
N SER A 214 14.51 19.47 2.15
CA SER A 214 15.97 19.39 2.19
C SER A 214 16.60 18.68 0.98
N LYS A 215 15.80 18.22 0.03
CA LYS A 215 16.24 17.52 -1.19
C LYS A 215 16.22 18.40 -2.42
#